data_33549468fd561c665a617674a3847a43
#
_entry.id   33549468fd561c665a617674a3847a43
#
_cell.length_a   1.000
_cell.length_b   1.000
_cell.length_c   1.000
_cell.angle_alpha   90.00
_cell.angle_beta   90.00
_cell.angle_gamma   90.00
#
_symmetry.space_group_name_H-M   'P 1'
#
loop_
_entity.id
_entity.type
_entity.pdbx_description
1 polymer ?
#
loop_
_entity_poly.entity_id
_entity_poly.type
_entity_poly.pdbx_seq_one_letter_code
_entity_poly.pdbx_strand_id
1 'polypeptide(L)'
;MAQTPDMQAPGGSAGGGDAPNPRRIRATEQRGSAPVKKGGKPVKGAIAEGHTVPSGLGTVIVRNEFYKDGYRSLLRLALIQGIVIVGLIGAMFFVVHTHQPENRYFATTEDGRLVPMVPLNAPNLSAPALMSWVAQAATEVMTFGFSDYRRRLQEASRNFTRRGWESFTQALQRSRIIESVEEYQQVITAAPKGAPILVSEGLVNGRYQWQVQLPMILTYQAGSKTRSDTWLVTMVIVRVSRLESANGVGIEQWIAQPG
;
A
#
# COMPACT_ATOMS: atom_id res chain seq x y z
N MET A 1 -10.87 -40.62 -49.28
CA MET A 1 -12.08 -39.93 -49.72
C MET A 1 -12.25 -38.78 -48.81
N ALA A 2 -11.71 -37.61 -49.16
CA ALA A 2 -12.37 -36.51 -49.86
C ALA A 2 -13.36 -35.83 -48.91
N GLN A 3 -13.32 -34.59 -48.56
CA GLN A 3 -12.91 -33.34 -49.24
C GLN A 3 -12.95 -32.21 -48.22
N THR A 4 -11.98 -31.35 -48.20
CA THR A 4 -12.11 -29.94 -47.94
C THR A 4 -12.82 -29.25 -49.09
N PRO A 5 -13.47 -28.12 -48.88
CA PRO A 5 -12.99 -26.86 -49.44
C PRO A 5 -13.15 -25.73 -48.39
N ASP A 6 -12.23 -24.85 -48.17
CA ASP A 6 -11.63 -23.74 -48.97
C ASP A 6 -12.60 -22.68 -49.43
N MET A 7 -12.13 -21.44 -49.31
CA MET A 7 -12.62 -20.20 -49.88
C MET A 7 -13.53 -19.32 -48.99
N GLN A 8 -13.35 -18.06 -48.72
CA GLN A 8 -12.68 -16.98 -49.44
C GLN A 8 -12.83 -15.71 -48.58
N ALA A 9 -11.80 -14.97 -48.36
CA ALA A 9 -11.94 -13.55 -48.20
C ALA A 9 -12.25 -12.91 -49.56
N PRO A 10 -12.82 -11.75 -49.68
CA PRO A 10 -12.01 -10.57 -49.66
C PRO A 10 -12.70 -9.27 -49.20
N GLY A 11 -11.83 -8.32 -48.93
CA GLY A 11 -11.97 -6.93 -49.36
C GLY A 11 -12.87 -6.07 -48.48
N GLY A 12 -12.51 -4.98 -48.04
CA GLY A 12 -11.65 -3.96 -48.49
C GLY A 12 -12.09 -2.66 -47.89
N SER A 13 -11.17 -1.73 -47.84
CA SER A 13 -11.38 -0.29 -47.93
C SER A 13 -11.65 0.44 -46.64
N ALA A 14 -10.63 1.05 -46.13
CA ALA A 14 -10.13 2.40 -46.43
C ALA A 14 -10.79 3.51 -45.62
N GLY A 15 -9.94 4.31 -45.08
CA GLY A 15 -10.19 5.68 -44.68
C GLY A 15 -9.90 5.87 -43.19
N GLY A 16 -8.85 6.38 -42.90
CA GLY A 16 -8.32 7.68 -43.06
C GLY A 16 -8.07 8.25 -41.73
N GLY A 17 -6.83 8.59 -41.49
CA GLY A 17 -6.34 9.85 -41.08
C GLY A 17 -6.67 10.18 -39.65
N ASP A 18 -5.81 10.58 -38.83
CA ASP A 18 -4.81 11.57 -39.08
C ASP A 18 -3.85 11.65 -37.89
N ALA A 19 -2.72 12.00 -38.23
CA ALA A 19 -1.50 12.05 -37.50
C ALA A 19 -1.40 13.25 -36.53
N PRO A 20 -0.22 13.41 -35.94
CA PRO A 20 0.04 14.12 -34.70
C PRO A 20 0.18 15.61 -34.90
N ASN A 21 -0.21 16.37 -33.91
CA ASN A 21 -0.10 17.82 -33.86
C ASN A 21 1.35 18.26 -33.62
N PRO A 22 1.92 19.00 -34.57
CA PRO A 22 3.26 19.53 -34.40
C PRO A 22 3.27 20.86 -33.64
N ARG A 23 4.30 21.02 -32.84
CA ARG A 23 4.82 22.24 -32.25
C ARG A 23 4.66 23.46 -33.19
N ARG A 24 4.05 24.50 -32.71
CA ARG A 24 4.17 25.83 -33.29
C ARG A 24 5.14 26.68 -32.47
N ILE A 25 6.34 26.70 -32.97
CA ILE A 25 7.28 27.82 -32.85
C ILE A 25 6.67 28.97 -33.66
N ARG A 26 6.49 30.11 -33.03
CA ARG A 26 6.26 31.39 -33.75
C ARG A 26 7.15 32.44 -33.14
N ALA A 27 8.27 32.59 -33.79
CA ALA A 27 8.97 33.87 -33.85
C ALA A 27 8.16 34.82 -34.72
N THR A 28 7.90 35.99 -34.26
CA THR A 28 7.64 37.14 -35.12
C THR A 28 8.14 38.40 -34.44
N GLU A 29 9.18 38.86 -35.01
CA GLU A 29 9.72 40.19 -35.03
C GLU A 29 8.65 41.22 -35.42
N GLN A 30 8.57 42.35 -34.77
CA GLN A 30 8.28 43.69 -35.30
C GLN A 30 8.45 44.68 -34.15
N ARG A 31 9.54 45.41 -34.11
CA ARG A 31 9.76 46.77 -34.59
C ARG A 31 8.50 47.66 -34.51
N GLY A 32 8.60 48.63 -33.67
CA GLY A 32 7.71 49.78 -33.55
C GLY A 32 8.20 50.74 -32.50
N SER A 33 9.15 51.51 -32.83
CA SER A 33 9.33 52.97 -32.71
C SER A 33 8.73 53.65 -31.50
N ALA A 34 9.61 54.31 -30.82
CA ALA A 34 9.43 55.31 -29.79
C ALA A 34 8.48 56.47 -30.19
N PRO A 35 8.00 57.21 -29.21
CA PRO A 35 8.32 58.62 -29.30
C PRO A 35 8.97 59.19 -27.98
N VAL A 36 10.03 59.86 -28.26
CA VAL A 36 10.69 60.87 -27.44
C VAL A 36 9.69 61.95 -27.03
N LYS A 37 9.55 62.20 -25.76
CA LYS A 37 9.09 63.51 -25.25
C LYS A 37 10.18 64.17 -24.45
N LYS A 38 10.72 65.17 -25.12
CA LYS A 38 11.51 66.27 -24.61
C LYS A 38 10.75 67.00 -23.51
N GLY A 39 11.45 67.35 -22.48
CA GLY A 39 11.00 68.27 -21.46
C GLY A 39 12.18 68.70 -20.60
N GLY A 40 13.11 69.34 -21.23
CA GLY A 40 14.17 70.01 -20.52
C GLY A 40 13.59 71.25 -19.84
N LYS A 41 13.92 71.47 -18.62
CA LYS A 41 13.87 72.80 -17.98
C LYS A 41 15.22 73.17 -17.41
N PRO A 42 15.52 74.45 -17.49
CA PRO A 42 16.90 74.89 -17.43
C PRO A 42 17.42 75.03 -16.04
N VAL A 43 18.70 74.75 -15.93
CA VAL A 43 19.55 75.15 -14.80
C VAL A 43 19.66 76.63 -14.81
N LYS A 44 19.10 77.28 -13.85
CA LYS A 44 19.45 78.66 -13.45
C LYS A 44 20.37 78.59 -12.26
N GLY A 45 21.60 78.84 -12.54
CA GLY A 45 22.58 79.18 -11.52
C GLY A 45 22.17 80.46 -10.80
N ALA A 46 22.19 80.41 -9.53
CA ALA A 46 22.29 81.54 -8.69
C ALA A 46 23.34 81.25 -7.64
N ILE A 47 24.46 81.91 -7.86
CA ILE A 47 25.47 82.05 -6.88
C ILE A 47 24.87 83.00 -5.82
N ALA A 48 24.67 82.52 -4.63
CA ALA A 48 24.40 83.41 -3.48
C ALA A 48 25.29 82.89 -2.33
N GLU A 49 26.04 83.83 -1.93
CA GLU A 49 27.09 83.83 -0.93
C GLU A 49 26.69 83.29 0.44
N GLY A 50 27.65 82.59 1.02
CA GLY A 50 28.07 82.80 2.40
C GLY A 50 27.06 82.60 3.52
N HIS A 51 26.87 81.30 3.92
CA HIS A 51 26.67 81.00 5.32
C HIS A 51 27.53 79.79 5.66
N THR A 52 28.64 80.07 6.31
CA THR A 52 29.45 79.07 7.01
C THR A 52 28.64 78.50 8.14
N VAL A 53 27.89 77.44 7.87
CA VAL A 53 27.31 76.62 8.91
C VAL A 53 28.44 75.82 9.57
N PRO A 54 28.58 75.88 10.89
CA PRO A 54 29.66 75.20 11.56
C PRO A 54 29.59 73.71 11.26
N SER A 55 30.67 73.22 10.66
CA SER A 55 30.79 71.81 10.12
C SER A 55 30.67 70.70 11.17
N GLY A 56 30.33 71.03 12.40
CA GLY A 56 30.11 70.05 13.48
C GLY A 56 28.68 69.53 13.63
N LEU A 57 27.68 70.36 13.36
CA LEU A 57 26.27 69.94 13.56
C LEU A 57 25.71 69.11 12.39
N GLY A 58 26.13 69.45 11.18
CA GLY A 58 25.72 68.62 9.98
C GLY A 58 26.23 67.21 10.04
N THR A 59 27.46 67.02 10.50
CA THR A 59 28.07 65.71 10.64
C THR A 59 27.39 64.84 11.69
N VAL A 60 26.87 65.44 12.76
CA VAL A 60 26.17 64.75 13.86
C VAL A 60 24.78 64.32 13.42
N ILE A 61 24.05 65.16 12.64
CA ILE A 61 22.72 64.84 12.14
C ILE A 61 22.77 63.70 11.11
N VAL A 62 23.68 63.75 10.15
CA VAL A 62 23.87 62.66 9.12
C VAL A 62 24.28 61.36 9.78
N ARG A 63 25.10 61.43 10.83
CA ARG A 63 25.52 60.21 11.55
C ARG A 63 24.36 59.55 12.33
N ASN A 64 23.44 60.33 12.85
CA ASN A 64 22.28 59.84 13.61
C ASN A 64 21.23 59.20 12.68
N GLU A 65 21.01 59.77 11.51
CA GLU A 65 20.11 59.16 10.48
C GLU A 65 20.70 57.87 9.91
N PHE A 66 22.01 57.84 9.66
CA PHE A 66 22.68 56.61 9.18
C PHE A 66 22.57 55.45 10.19
N TYR A 67 22.67 55.72 11.49
CA TYR A 67 22.46 54.70 12.52
C TYR A 67 21.03 54.26 12.61
N LYS A 68 20.03 55.10 12.43
CA LYS A 68 18.61 54.76 12.44
C LYS A 68 18.22 53.89 11.24
N ASP A 69 18.73 54.19 10.07
CA ASP A 69 18.45 53.42 8.86
C ASP A 69 19.20 52.08 8.88
N GLY A 70 20.44 52.05 9.36
CA GLY A 70 21.17 50.82 9.61
C GLY A 70 20.47 49.90 10.63
N TYR A 71 19.97 50.44 11.73
CA TYR A 71 19.23 49.67 12.73
C TYR A 71 17.93 49.10 12.16
N ARG A 72 17.15 49.85 11.40
CA ARG A 72 15.92 49.41 10.76
C ARG A 72 16.20 48.30 9.72
N SER A 73 17.29 48.44 8.98
CA SER A 73 17.72 47.43 8.01
C SER A 73 18.11 46.12 8.69
N LEU A 74 18.90 46.18 9.76
CA LEU A 74 19.28 45.01 10.55
C LEU A 74 18.07 44.36 11.22
N LEU A 75 17.11 45.15 11.72
CA LEU A 75 15.90 44.65 12.34
C LEU A 75 15.01 43.91 11.32
N ARG A 76 14.89 44.43 10.09
CA ARG A 76 14.18 43.73 8.99
C ARG A 76 14.88 42.43 8.61
N LEU A 77 16.20 42.43 8.51
CA LEU A 77 16.99 41.22 8.22
C LEU A 77 16.80 40.17 9.31
N ALA A 78 16.89 40.59 10.58
CA ALA A 78 16.69 39.69 11.72
C ALA A 78 15.26 39.08 11.74
N LEU A 79 14.24 39.89 11.40
CA LEU A 79 12.86 39.45 11.33
C LEU A 79 12.65 38.43 10.21
N ILE A 80 13.22 38.70 9.02
CA ILE A 80 13.18 37.74 7.88
C ILE A 80 13.86 36.42 8.27
N GLN A 81 15.05 36.52 8.89
CA GLN A 81 15.78 35.34 9.33
C GLN A 81 15.02 34.57 10.41
N GLY A 82 14.34 35.24 11.32
CA GLY A 82 13.46 34.61 12.30
C GLY A 82 12.31 33.82 11.66
N ILE A 83 11.65 34.41 10.65
CA ILE A 83 10.58 33.76 9.90
C ILE A 83 11.11 32.51 9.18
N VAL A 84 12.29 32.59 8.57
CA VAL A 84 12.92 31.45 7.89
C VAL A 84 13.22 30.31 8.88
N ILE A 85 13.76 30.65 10.07
CA ILE A 85 14.05 29.63 11.10
C ILE A 85 12.75 28.96 11.58
N VAL A 86 11.70 29.70 11.85
CA VAL A 86 10.40 29.17 12.25
C VAL A 86 9.82 28.31 11.15
N GLY A 87 9.94 28.70 9.88
CA GLY A 87 9.53 27.92 8.73
C GLY A 87 10.27 26.59 8.62
N LEU A 88 11.59 26.59 8.83
CA LEU A 88 12.41 25.39 8.82
C LEU A 88 12.07 24.43 9.98
N ILE A 89 11.83 24.97 11.18
CA ILE A 89 11.40 24.15 12.34
C ILE A 89 10.04 23.53 12.05
N GLY A 90 9.09 24.31 11.50
CA GLY A 90 7.78 23.78 11.08
C GLY A 90 7.87 22.72 10.01
N ALA A 91 8.71 22.91 9.00
CA ALA A 91 8.96 21.92 7.95
C ALA A 91 9.59 20.64 8.51
N MET A 92 10.57 20.77 9.41
CA MET A 92 11.19 19.62 10.07
C MET A 92 10.17 18.84 10.93
N PHE A 93 9.33 19.54 11.69
CA PHE A 93 8.27 18.91 12.48
C PHE A 93 7.26 18.19 11.57
N PHE A 94 6.88 18.82 10.45
CA PHE A 94 5.99 18.22 9.46
C PHE A 94 6.58 16.94 8.86
N VAL A 95 7.86 16.98 8.46
CA VAL A 95 8.56 15.79 7.91
C VAL A 95 8.63 14.67 8.93
N VAL A 96 9.03 14.96 10.18
CA VAL A 96 9.12 13.94 11.25
C VAL A 96 7.75 13.36 11.59
N HIS A 97 6.69 14.18 11.58
CA HIS A 97 5.34 13.70 11.91
C HIS A 97 4.70 12.91 10.75
N THR A 98 5.02 13.26 9.51
CA THR A 98 4.45 12.60 8.31
C THR A 98 5.23 11.36 7.91
N HIS A 99 6.54 11.35 8.14
CA HIS A 99 7.40 10.20 7.85
C HIS A 99 7.64 9.41 9.13
N GLN A 100 6.71 8.52 9.46
CA GLN A 100 6.99 7.51 10.47
C GLN A 100 8.05 6.55 9.92
N PRO A 101 9.20 6.40 10.62
CA PRO A 101 10.23 5.47 10.17
C PRO A 101 9.66 4.05 10.15
N GLU A 102 9.58 3.45 8.96
CA GLU A 102 9.30 2.02 8.84
C GLU A 102 10.45 1.24 9.48
N ASN A 103 10.19 0.61 10.61
CA ASN A 103 11.16 -0.28 11.23
C ASN A 103 11.35 -1.50 10.33
N ARG A 104 12.42 -1.52 9.56
CA ARG A 104 12.80 -2.67 8.73
C ARG A 104 13.68 -3.59 9.56
N TYR A 105 13.14 -4.76 9.90
CA TYR A 105 13.86 -5.80 10.59
C TYR A 105 14.53 -6.71 9.55
N PHE A 106 15.79 -7.03 9.79
CA PHE A 106 16.54 -7.98 8.99
C PHE A 106 16.95 -9.15 9.89
N ALA A 107 16.73 -10.36 9.42
CA ALA A 107 17.33 -11.54 10.02
C ALA A 107 18.51 -11.98 9.17
N THR A 108 19.61 -12.37 9.82
CA THR A 108 20.75 -12.99 9.15
C THR A 108 20.54 -14.50 9.17
N THR A 109 20.54 -15.13 8.01
CA THR A 109 20.59 -16.58 7.89
C THR A 109 21.98 -17.10 8.26
N GLU A 110 22.12 -18.39 8.53
CA GLU A 110 23.41 -19.03 8.83
C GLU A 110 24.44 -18.80 7.74
N ASP A 111 24.00 -18.61 6.48
CA ASP A 111 24.82 -18.27 5.32
C ASP A 111 25.19 -16.77 5.24
N GLY A 112 24.87 -15.97 6.25
CA GLY A 112 25.19 -14.54 6.28
C GLY A 112 24.32 -13.66 5.36
N ARG A 113 23.25 -14.18 4.76
CA ARG A 113 22.34 -13.39 3.92
C ARG A 113 21.35 -12.62 4.78
N LEU A 114 21.21 -11.33 4.48
CA LEU A 114 20.17 -10.48 5.08
C LEU A 114 18.82 -10.76 4.42
N VAL A 115 17.89 -11.32 5.16
CA VAL A 115 16.51 -11.53 4.71
C VAL A 115 15.63 -10.44 5.32
N PRO A 116 14.95 -9.62 4.50
CA PRO A 116 14.02 -8.62 5.02
C PRO A 116 12.85 -9.34 5.72
N MET A 117 12.64 -9.05 6.99
CA MET A 117 11.49 -9.52 7.73
C MET A 117 10.35 -8.53 7.57
N VAL A 118 9.23 -8.99 7.02
CA VAL A 118 7.99 -8.20 7.00
C VAL A 118 7.41 -8.22 8.41
N PRO A 119 7.18 -7.06 9.05
CA PRO A 119 6.63 -7.01 10.39
C PRO A 119 5.24 -7.64 10.45
N LEU A 120 4.86 -8.16 11.64
CA LEU A 120 3.58 -8.87 11.83
C LEU A 120 2.35 -7.95 11.78
N ASN A 121 2.55 -6.65 11.87
CA ASN A 121 1.50 -5.63 11.77
C ASN A 121 1.21 -5.20 10.33
N ALA A 122 1.91 -5.76 9.34
CA ALA A 122 1.69 -5.46 7.93
C ALA A 122 1.31 -6.73 7.16
N PRO A 123 0.45 -6.63 6.12
CA PRO A 123 0.12 -7.76 5.26
C PRO A 123 1.37 -8.20 4.47
N ASN A 124 1.57 -9.51 4.34
CA ASN A 124 2.69 -10.09 3.58
C ASN A 124 2.26 -10.73 2.27
N LEU A 125 0.98 -10.96 2.10
CA LEU A 125 0.38 -11.53 0.90
C LEU A 125 -0.54 -10.50 0.26
N SER A 126 -0.59 -10.48 -1.06
CA SER A 126 -1.63 -9.76 -1.79
C SER A 126 -2.99 -10.43 -1.57
N ALA A 127 -4.09 -9.68 -1.68
CA ALA A 127 -5.43 -10.24 -1.51
C ALA A 127 -5.69 -11.47 -2.40
N PRO A 128 -5.34 -11.49 -3.71
CA PRO A 128 -5.51 -12.69 -4.53
C PRO A 128 -4.68 -13.89 -4.05
N ALA A 129 -3.44 -13.66 -3.61
CA ALA A 129 -2.58 -14.72 -3.10
C ALA A 129 -3.12 -15.30 -1.79
N LEU A 130 -3.65 -14.45 -0.89
CA LEU A 130 -4.30 -14.88 0.33
C LEU A 130 -5.55 -15.72 0.02
N MET A 131 -6.42 -15.28 -0.90
CA MET A 131 -7.63 -16.01 -1.28
C MET A 131 -7.30 -17.39 -1.89
N SER A 132 -6.29 -17.46 -2.74
CA SER A 132 -5.81 -18.73 -3.30
C SER A 132 -5.31 -19.66 -2.20
N TRP A 133 -4.51 -19.16 -1.28
CA TRP A 133 -4.01 -19.94 -0.15
C TRP A 133 -5.16 -20.44 0.75
N VAL A 134 -6.15 -19.59 1.03
CA VAL A 134 -7.33 -19.93 1.82
C VAL A 134 -8.11 -21.09 1.19
N ALA A 135 -8.37 -21.01 -0.10
CA ALA A 135 -9.11 -22.07 -0.81
C ALA A 135 -8.34 -23.40 -0.76
N GLN A 136 -7.03 -23.36 -0.96
CA GLN A 136 -6.16 -24.53 -0.89
C GLN A 136 -6.10 -25.12 0.52
N ALA A 137 -5.85 -24.28 1.53
CA ALA A 137 -5.77 -24.69 2.93
C ALA A 137 -7.10 -25.32 3.40
N ALA A 138 -8.24 -24.70 3.06
CA ALA A 138 -9.55 -25.22 3.42
C ALA A 138 -9.85 -26.58 2.78
N THR A 139 -9.48 -26.75 1.51
CA THR A 139 -9.60 -28.02 0.80
C THR A 139 -8.75 -29.11 1.47
N GLU A 140 -7.50 -28.79 1.80
CA GLU A 140 -6.59 -29.72 2.47
C GLU A 140 -7.09 -30.15 3.85
N VAL A 141 -7.59 -29.20 4.64
CA VAL A 141 -8.09 -29.44 6.01
C VAL A 141 -9.30 -30.38 6.03
N MET A 142 -10.20 -30.25 5.04
CA MET A 142 -11.47 -30.99 5.01
C MET A 142 -11.44 -32.20 4.05
N THR A 143 -10.28 -32.58 3.51
CA THR A 143 -10.14 -33.74 2.62
C THR A 143 -9.35 -34.85 3.31
N PHE A 144 -10.05 -35.89 3.78
CA PHE A 144 -9.45 -37.07 4.42
C PHE A 144 -10.38 -38.28 4.35
N GLY A 145 -9.82 -39.47 4.48
CA GLY A 145 -10.56 -40.70 4.51
C GLY A 145 -10.33 -41.51 5.78
N PHE A 146 -11.14 -42.55 5.99
CA PHE A 146 -11.06 -43.41 7.18
C PHE A 146 -9.67 -44.07 7.36
N SER A 147 -8.94 -44.30 6.28
CA SER A 147 -7.63 -44.96 6.32
C SER A 147 -6.47 -44.00 6.55
N ASP A 148 -6.62 -42.70 6.27
CA ASP A 148 -5.51 -41.76 6.25
C ASP A 148 -5.76 -40.44 7.02
N TYR A 149 -6.90 -40.30 7.71
CA TYR A 149 -7.29 -39.04 8.34
C TYR A 149 -6.23 -38.54 9.34
N ARG A 150 -5.57 -39.43 10.10
CA ARG A 150 -4.53 -39.02 11.06
C ARG A 150 -3.37 -38.32 10.37
N ARG A 151 -2.90 -38.90 9.28
CA ARG A 151 -1.81 -38.35 8.49
C ARG A 151 -2.25 -37.03 7.81
N ARG A 152 -3.43 -37.02 7.19
CA ARG A 152 -3.98 -35.84 6.53
C ARG A 152 -4.20 -34.67 7.48
N LEU A 153 -4.76 -34.91 8.65
CA LEU A 153 -4.94 -33.89 9.66
C LEU A 153 -3.60 -33.38 10.21
N GLN A 154 -2.61 -34.26 10.38
CA GLN A 154 -1.26 -33.85 10.76
C GLN A 154 -0.60 -32.99 9.68
N GLU A 155 -0.77 -33.30 8.41
CA GLU A 155 -0.29 -32.48 7.30
C GLU A 155 -1.01 -31.13 7.27
N ALA A 156 -2.32 -31.10 7.45
CA ALA A 156 -3.13 -29.89 7.46
C ALA A 156 -2.84 -28.96 8.66
N SER A 157 -2.33 -29.50 9.76
CA SER A 157 -2.00 -28.72 10.96
C SER A 157 -1.01 -27.57 10.69
N ARG A 158 -0.16 -27.71 9.68
CA ARG A 158 0.78 -26.65 9.25
C ARG A 158 0.10 -25.37 8.76
N ASN A 159 -1.17 -25.43 8.37
CA ASN A 159 -1.96 -24.28 7.94
C ASN A 159 -2.54 -23.50 9.11
N PHE A 160 -2.44 -24.03 10.35
CA PHE A 160 -2.99 -23.43 11.54
C PHE A 160 -1.90 -22.80 12.41
N THR A 161 -2.30 -21.82 13.20
CA THR A 161 -1.55 -21.46 14.40
C THR A 161 -1.76 -22.55 15.45
N ARG A 162 -0.91 -22.58 16.46
CA ARG A 162 -1.08 -23.51 17.59
C ARG A 162 -2.48 -23.41 18.20
N ARG A 163 -2.95 -22.19 18.47
CA ARG A 163 -4.28 -21.92 19.04
C ARG A 163 -5.41 -22.32 18.08
N GLY A 164 -5.23 -22.00 16.81
CA GLY A 164 -6.19 -22.38 15.76
C GLY A 164 -6.35 -23.89 15.63
N TRP A 165 -5.24 -24.63 15.68
CA TRP A 165 -5.24 -26.08 15.69
C TRP A 165 -5.93 -26.69 16.89
N GLU A 166 -5.65 -26.19 18.10
CA GLU A 166 -6.32 -26.63 19.32
C GLU A 166 -7.86 -26.41 19.23
N SER A 167 -8.29 -25.25 18.74
CA SER A 167 -9.70 -24.92 18.54
C SER A 167 -10.37 -25.83 17.50
N PHE A 168 -9.69 -26.03 16.36
CA PHE A 168 -10.18 -26.90 15.27
C PHE A 168 -10.34 -28.35 15.73
N THR A 169 -9.33 -28.92 16.39
CA THR A 169 -9.39 -30.29 16.87
C THR A 169 -10.48 -30.52 17.92
N GLN A 170 -10.71 -29.56 18.82
CA GLN A 170 -11.83 -29.59 19.75
C GLN A 170 -13.20 -29.54 19.03
N ALA A 171 -13.32 -28.72 17.99
CA ALA A 171 -14.54 -28.66 17.19
C ALA A 171 -14.78 -29.95 16.41
N LEU A 172 -13.72 -30.54 15.85
CA LEU A 172 -13.76 -31.80 15.15
C LEU A 172 -14.19 -32.97 16.05
N GLN A 173 -13.68 -33.02 17.30
CA GLN A 173 -14.10 -34.02 18.31
C GLN A 173 -15.58 -33.83 18.70
N ARG A 174 -16.02 -32.59 18.93
CA ARG A 174 -17.43 -32.33 19.31
C ARG A 174 -18.41 -32.68 18.20
N SER A 175 -18.02 -32.51 16.93
CA SER A 175 -18.87 -32.84 15.79
C SER A 175 -18.97 -34.34 15.51
N ARG A 176 -18.14 -35.16 16.14
CA ARG A 176 -18.05 -36.64 15.93
C ARG A 176 -17.84 -37.03 14.46
N ILE A 177 -17.28 -36.15 13.66
CA ILE A 177 -17.03 -36.42 12.23
C ILE A 177 -16.04 -37.57 12.08
N ILE A 178 -15.01 -37.64 12.93
CA ILE A 178 -14.00 -38.71 12.85
C ILE A 178 -14.60 -40.07 13.16
N GLU A 179 -15.42 -40.20 14.21
CA GLU A 179 -16.11 -41.46 14.55
C GLU A 179 -17.01 -41.91 13.39
N SER A 180 -17.74 -40.95 12.80
CA SER A 180 -18.61 -41.26 11.63
C SER A 180 -17.80 -41.71 10.40
N VAL A 181 -16.65 -41.09 10.16
CA VAL A 181 -15.75 -41.47 9.06
C VAL A 181 -15.18 -42.87 9.26
N GLU A 182 -14.81 -43.25 10.46
CA GLU A 182 -14.31 -44.57 10.81
C GLU A 182 -15.43 -45.64 10.73
N GLU A 183 -16.58 -45.35 11.35
CA GLU A 183 -17.73 -46.29 11.40
C GLU A 183 -18.26 -46.64 10.01
N TYR A 184 -18.44 -45.64 9.16
CA TYR A 184 -18.99 -45.82 7.81
C TYR A 184 -17.92 -46.01 6.72
N GLN A 185 -16.63 -46.09 7.08
CA GLN A 185 -15.51 -46.17 6.15
C GLN A 185 -15.58 -45.13 5.04
N GLN A 186 -15.86 -43.88 5.41
CA GLN A 186 -16.09 -42.81 4.48
C GLN A 186 -14.80 -42.12 4.05
N VAL A 187 -14.85 -41.52 2.88
CA VAL A 187 -13.90 -40.52 2.38
C VAL A 187 -14.63 -39.21 2.24
N ILE A 188 -14.09 -38.18 2.86
CA ILE A 188 -14.57 -36.81 2.73
C ILE A 188 -13.66 -36.11 1.73
N THR A 189 -14.26 -35.48 0.72
CA THR A 189 -13.58 -34.61 -0.24
C THR A 189 -14.23 -33.26 -0.20
N ALA A 190 -13.43 -32.22 0.01
CA ALA A 190 -13.88 -30.86 0.05
C ALA A 190 -13.45 -30.11 -1.20
N ALA A 191 -14.35 -29.30 -1.74
CA ALA A 191 -14.05 -28.40 -2.85
C ALA A 191 -14.70 -27.03 -2.63
N PRO A 192 -14.06 -25.93 -3.00
CA PRO A 192 -14.70 -24.61 -3.01
C PRO A 192 -15.90 -24.60 -3.96
N LYS A 193 -17.05 -24.11 -3.48
CA LYS A 193 -18.24 -23.87 -4.31
C LYS A 193 -18.13 -22.52 -5.05
N GLY A 194 -17.35 -21.61 -4.53
CA GLY A 194 -17.12 -20.28 -5.07
C GLY A 194 -15.82 -19.68 -4.57
N ALA A 195 -15.55 -18.47 -4.99
CA ALA A 195 -14.36 -17.74 -4.53
C ALA A 195 -14.47 -17.37 -3.04
N PRO A 196 -13.36 -17.40 -2.29
CA PRO A 196 -13.33 -16.87 -0.93
C PRO A 196 -13.69 -15.37 -0.91
N ILE A 197 -14.40 -14.95 0.11
CA ILE A 197 -14.84 -13.57 0.31
C ILE A 197 -14.12 -13.00 1.52
N LEU A 198 -13.39 -11.90 1.32
CA LEU A 198 -12.79 -11.14 2.41
C LEU A 198 -13.88 -10.32 3.10
N VAL A 199 -14.17 -10.65 4.36
CA VAL A 199 -15.21 -9.97 5.16
C VAL A 199 -14.63 -8.74 5.84
N SER A 200 -13.47 -8.89 6.46
CA SER A 200 -12.77 -7.80 7.14
C SER A 200 -11.29 -8.07 7.22
N GLU A 201 -10.52 -7.00 7.33
CA GLU A 201 -9.09 -7.07 7.61
C GLU A 201 -8.68 -5.93 8.52
N GLY A 202 -7.63 -6.11 9.27
CA GLY A 202 -7.12 -5.08 10.17
C GLY A 202 -6.10 -5.58 11.17
N LEU A 203 -5.67 -4.67 12.03
CA LEU A 203 -4.70 -4.93 13.08
C LEU A 203 -5.42 -5.27 14.39
N VAL A 204 -5.17 -6.46 14.90
CA VAL A 204 -5.72 -6.93 16.20
C VAL A 204 -4.58 -7.46 17.06
N ASN A 205 -4.46 -6.94 18.27
CA ASN A 205 -3.40 -7.31 19.22
C ASN A 205 -1.98 -7.23 18.63
N GLY A 206 -1.72 -6.22 17.78
CA GLY A 206 -0.40 -6.00 17.17
C GLY A 206 -0.07 -6.94 16.00
N ARG A 207 -1.00 -7.81 15.59
CA ARG A 207 -0.87 -8.69 14.42
C ARG A 207 -1.93 -8.37 13.38
N TYR A 208 -1.55 -8.40 12.13
CA TYR A 208 -2.49 -8.23 11.03
C TYR A 208 -3.31 -9.51 10.86
N GLN A 209 -4.63 -9.36 10.73
CA GLN A 209 -5.54 -10.49 10.55
C GLN A 209 -6.56 -10.21 9.44
N TRP A 210 -7.08 -11.29 8.89
CA TRP A 210 -8.13 -11.29 7.87
C TRP A 210 -9.24 -12.23 8.31
N GLN A 211 -10.47 -11.83 8.09
CA GLN A 211 -11.64 -12.70 8.23
C GLN A 211 -12.15 -13.04 6.83
N VAL A 212 -12.18 -14.31 6.50
CA VAL A 212 -12.55 -14.80 5.17
C VAL A 212 -13.68 -15.81 5.30
N GLN A 213 -14.64 -15.73 4.39
CA GLN A 213 -15.71 -16.72 4.22
C GLN A 213 -15.53 -17.47 2.93
N LEU A 214 -15.69 -18.77 2.99
CA LEU A 214 -15.56 -19.67 1.84
C LEU A 214 -16.73 -20.65 1.80
N PRO A 215 -17.61 -20.55 0.79
CA PRO A 215 -18.60 -21.60 0.54
C PRO A 215 -17.90 -22.84 -0.03
N MET A 216 -18.16 -23.99 0.58
CA MET A 216 -17.55 -25.26 0.23
C MET A 216 -18.60 -26.33 0.00
N ILE A 217 -18.30 -27.30 -0.84
CA ILE A 217 -19.04 -28.56 -0.98
C ILE A 217 -18.22 -29.67 -0.36
N LEU A 218 -18.79 -30.35 0.61
CA LEU A 218 -18.22 -31.55 1.21
C LEU A 218 -18.93 -32.76 0.63
N THR A 219 -18.19 -33.64 -0.01
CA THR A 219 -18.69 -34.88 -0.57
C THR A 219 -18.24 -36.04 0.29
N TYR A 220 -19.19 -36.79 0.83
CA TYR A 220 -19.00 -37.99 1.65
C TYR A 220 -19.23 -39.20 0.77
N GLN A 221 -18.24 -40.06 0.67
CA GLN A 221 -18.33 -41.29 -0.12
C GLN A 221 -18.10 -42.51 0.76
N ALA A 222 -19.07 -43.41 0.77
CA ALA A 222 -19.00 -44.71 1.45
C ALA A 222 -19.35 -45.82 0.48
N GLY A 223 -18.34 -46.53 -0.06
CA GLY A 223 -18.53 -47.50 -1.11
C GLY A 223 -19.19 -46.88 -2.37
N SER A 224 -20.40 -47.34 -2.72
CA SER A 224 -21.18 -46.83 -3.86
C SER A 224 -22.09 -45.65 -3.49
N LYS A 225 -22.21 -45.33 -2.21
CA LYS A 225 -23.08 -44.22 -1.75
C LYS A 225 -22.30 -42.93 -1.68
N THR A 226 -22.85 -41.87 -2.28
CA THR A 226 -22.26 -40.52 -2.28
C THR A 226 -23.34 -39.54 -1.80
N ARG A 227 -22.93 -38.65 -0.91
CA ARG A 227 -23.73 -37.52 -0.42
C ARG A 227 -22.90 -36.27 -0.46
N SER A 228 -23.48 -35.12 -0.84
CA SER A 228 -22.79 -33.84 -0.84
C SER A 228 -23.61 -32.84 -0.05
N ASP A 229 -22.92 -32.12 0.82
CA ASP A 229 -23.49 -31.04 1.65
C ASP A 229 -22.75 -29.74 1.36
N THR A 230 -23.48 -28.62 1.37
CA THR A 230 -22.88 -27.29 1.27
C THR A 230 -22.57 -26.75 2.67
N TRP A 231 -21.40 -26.21 2.82
CA TRP A 231 -20.93 -25.61 4.07
C TRP A 231 -20.40 -24.21 3.83
N LEU A 232 -20.65 -23.29 4.77
CA LEU A 232 -20.01 -22.00 4.83
C LEU A 232 -18.92 -22.04 5.89
N VAL A 233 -17.67 -21.91 5.47
CA VAL A 233 -16.53 -21.89 6.36
C VAL A 233 -16.06 -20.47 6.56
N THR A 234 -16.07 -20.02 7.81
CA THR A 234 -15.55 -18.72 8.23
C THR A 234 -14.20 -18.94 8.93
N MET A 235 -13.16 -18.31 8.43
CA MET A 235 -11.81 -18.43 8.95
C MET A 235 -11.28 -17.07 9.37
N VAL A 236 -10.61 -17.04 10.52
CA VAL A 236 -9.75 -15.93 10.91
C VAL A 236 -8.31 -16.34 10.66
N ILE A 237 -7.63 -15.61 9.79
CA ILE A 237 -6.25 -15.84 9.38
C ILE A 237 -5.42 -14.72 9.98
N VAL A 238 -4.29 -15.08 10.56
CA VAL A 238 -3.39 -14.11 11.20
C VAL A 238 -1.99 -14.17 10.59
N ARG A 239 -1.31 -13.04 10.67
CA ARG A 239 0.10 -12.95 10.35
C ARG A 239 0.90 -13.74 11.39
N VAL A 240 1.75 -14.60 10.89
CA VAL A 240 2.73 -15.35 11.70
C VAL A 240 4.13 -15.18 11.15
N SER A 241 5.13 -15.54 11.93
CA SER A 241 6.52 -15.54 11.47
C SER A 241 6.71 -16.57 10.35
N ARG A 242 7.60 -16.29 9.40
CA ARG A 242 8.01 -17.28 8.39
C ARG A 242 8.73 -18.49 8.99
N LEU A 243 9.19 -18.38 10.21
CA LEU A 243 9.74 -19.52 10.99
C LEU A 243 8.62 -20.48 11.45
N GLU A 244 7.39 -19.97 11.63
CA GLU A 244 6.24 -20.74 12.07
C GLU A 244 5.45 -21.29 10.87
N SER A 245 5.26 -20.50 9.83
CA SER A 245 4.59 -20.89 8.58
C SER A 245 5.33 -20.34 7.37
N ALA A 246 5.59 -21.17 6.38
CA ALA A 246 6.30 -20.79 5.14
C ALA A 246 5.63 -19.62 4.42
N ASN A 247 4.30 -19.56 4.45
CA ASN A 247 3.52 -18.48 3.83
C ASN A 247 3.42 -17.24 4.73
N GLY A 248 3.89 -17.33 5.99
CA GLY A 248 3.82 -16.24 6.97
C GLY A 248 2.39 -15.89 7.39
N VAL A 249 1.45 -16.81 7.23
CA VAL A 249 0.05 -16.73 7.65
C VAL A 249 -0.37 -18.05 8.27
N GLY A 250 -1.36 -18.02 9.15
CA GLY A 250 -1.92 -19.22 9.77
C GLY A 250 -3.38 -19.00 10.16
N ILE A 251 -4.16 -20.07 10.16
CA ILE A 251 -5.56 -20.06 10.58
C ILE A 251 -5.59 -20.04 12.12
N GLU A 252 -6.15 -18.98 12.68
CA GLU A 252 -6.31 -18.79 14.14
C GLU A 252 -7.66 -19.28 14.64
N GLN A 253 -8.68 -19.23 13.78
CA GLN A 253 -10.01 -19.69 14.11
C GLN A 253 -10.68 -20.30 12.88
N TRP A 254 -11.41 -21.38 13.11
CA TRP A 254 -12.17 -22.11 12.10
C TRP A 254 -13.59 -22.31 12.58
N ILE A 255 -14.57 -21.86 11.81
CA ILE A 255 -15.99 -22.05 12.09
C ILE A 255 -16.64 -22.57 10.80
N ALA A 256 -17.21 -23.76 10.85
CA ALA A 256 -17.94 -24.35 9.74
C ALA A 256 -19.42 -24.48 10.09
N GLN A 257 -20.29 -23.99 9.24
CA GLN A 257 -21.74 -24.04 9.41
C GLN A 257 -22.38 -24.62 8.16
N PRO A 258 -23.45 -25.41 8.29
CA PRO A 258 -24.25 -25.83 7.13
C PRO A 258 -24.74 -24.61 6.37
N GLY A 259 -24.59 -24.61 5.03
CA GLY A 259 -24.98 -23.52 4.13
C GLY A 259 -26.32 -23.74 3.46
#